data_18b4e19b7439005d5879776a8458addf
#
_entry.id   18b4e19b7439005d5879776a8458addf
#
_cell.length_a   1.000
_cell.length_b   1.000
_cell.length_c   1.000
_cell.angle_alpha   90.00
_cell.angle_beta   90.00
_cell.angle_gamma   90.00
#
_symmetry.space_group_name_H-M   'P 1'
#
loop_
_entity.id
_entity.type
_entity.pdbx_description
1 polymer ?
#
loop_
_entity_poly.entity_id
_entity_poly.type
_entity_poly.pdbx_seq_one_letter_code
_entity_poly.pdbx_strand_id
1 'polypeptide(L)'
;MRTGERCKARGFAYLFLLVAVGVLAGTTAWAVQAGAALARRSAEAQLLAVGEQFSAAFDSYEKSTPLGQHTAPRTLEELLRDPRYPQPMRHLRKLFDDPLTGQANWGLVHDPQGYITGIYSLASGKPIKQVGFAPEEAHFQNSETYAAWIFRGLSNMRAKAVPLPQPLPLGQMPAAH
;
A
#
# COMPACT_ATOMS: atom_id res chain seq x y z
N MET A 1 -1.51 -78.14 -12.58
CA MET A 1 -2.59 -77.25 -12.14
C MET A 1 -2.01 -76.08 -11.38
N ARG A 2 -1.90 -74.89 -12.03
CA ARG A 2 -1.45 -73.59 -11.43
C ARG A 2 -2.46 -72.51 -11.81
N THR A 3 -3.44 -72.33 -10.97
CA THR A 3 -4.41 -71.29 -11.13
C THR A 3 -4.68 -70.66 -9.74
N GLY A 4 -4.10 -69.54 -9.39
CA GLY A 4 -4.37 -68.96 -8.09
C GLY A 4 -3.69 -67.63 -7.69
N GLU A 5 -2.91 -67.00 -8.56
CA GLU A 5 -2.19 -65.75 -8.09
C GLU A 5 -2.52 -64.46 -8.81
N ARG A 6 -3.50 -64.42 -9.70
CA ARG A 6 -3.79 -63.20 -10.49
C ARG A 6 -4.78 -62.24 -9.85
N CYS A 7 -5.42 -62.58 -8.74
CA CYS A 7 -6.41 -61.65 -8.11
C CYS A 7 -5.85 -60.64 -7.10
N LYS A 8 -4.69 -60.91 -6.48
CA LYS A 8 -4.11 -60.02 -5.48
C LYS A 8 -3.44 -58.78 -6.09
N ALA A 9 -2.89 -58.88 -7.31
CA ALA A 9 -2.21 -57.76 -7.97
C ALA A 9 -3.15 -56.64 -8.45
N ARG A 10 -4.41 -56.92 -8.73
CA ARG A 10 -5.40 -55.90 -9.20
C ARG A 10 -5.86 -54.95 -8.10
N GLY A 11 -6.01 -55.44 -6.86
CA GLY A 11 -6.39 -54.58 -5.73
C GLY A 11 -5.29 -53.61 -5.32
N PHE A 12 -4.02 -54.04 -5.38
CA PHE A 12 -2.87 -53.21 -5.05
C PHE A 12 -2.64 -52.09 -6.06
N ALA A 13 -2.83 -52.36 -7.36
CA ALA A 13 -2.72 -51.37 -8.40
C ALA A 13 -3.78 -50.24 -8.27
N TYR A 14 -5.01 -50.60 -7.86
CA TYR A 14 -6.08 -49.62 -7.60
C TYR A 14 -5.78 -48.74 -6.39
N LEU A 15 -5.31 -49.32 -5.29
CA LEU A 15 -4.90 -48.57 -4.10
C LEU A 15 -3.73 -47.62 -4.42
N PHE A 16 -2.74 -48.09 -5.17
CA PHE A 16 -1.61 -47.29 -5.63
C PHE A 16 -2.09 -46.10 -6.50
N LEU A 17 -3.02 -46.34 -7.42
CA LEU A 17 -3.60 -45.30 -8.26
C LEU A 17 -4.33 -44.24 -7.43
N LEU A 18 -5.13 -44.64 -6.44
CA LEU A 18 -5.83 -43.72 -5.55
C LEU A 18 -4.86 -42.86 -4.75
N VAL A 19 -3.80 -43.44 -4.21
CA VAL A 19 -2.75 -42.68 -3.48
C VAL A 19 -2.02 -41.75 -4.43
N ALA A 20 -1.66 -42.18 -5.63
CA ALA A 20 -1.01 -41.31 -6.61
C ALA A 20 -1.87 -40.13 -7.02
N VAL A 21 -3.17 -40.32 -7.25
CA VAL A 21 -4.13 -39.22 -7.53
C VAL A 21 -4.27 -38.27 -6.34
N GLY A 22 -4.34 -38.81 -5.12
CA GLY A 22 -4.40 -38.00 -3.90
C GLY A 22 -3.17 -37.11 -3.71
N VAL A 23 -1.98 -37.63 -3.96
CA VAL A 23 -0.71 -36.88 -3.89
C VAL A 23 -0.68 -35.78 -4.96
N LEU A 24 -1.05 -36.12 -6.21
CA LEU A 24 -1.12 -35.12 -7.30
C LEU A 24 -2.11 -34.02 -6.99
N ALA A 25 -3.29 -34.33 -6.47
CA ALA A 25 -4.28 -33.31 -6.08
C ALA A 25 -3.77 -32.42 -4.96
N GLY A 26 -3.08 -32.93 -3.97
CA GLY A 26 -2.51 -32.18 -2.85
C GLY A 26 -1.42 -31.22 -3.30
N THR A 27 -0.53 -31.65 -4.21
CA THR A 27 0.57 -30.80 -4.71
C THR A 27 0.07 -29.63 -5.57
N THR A 28 -0.98 -29.82 -6.35
CA THR A 28 -1.57 -28.74 -7.15
C THR A 28 -2.24 -27.66 -6.29
N ALA A 29 -2.97 -28.03 -5.24
CA ALA A 29 -3.60 -27.10 -4.32
C ALA A 29 -2.56 -26.22 -3.60
N TRP A 30 -1.46 -26.79 -3.16
CA TRP A 30 -0.36 -26.06 -2.52
C TRP A 30 0.31 -25.06 -3.47
N ALA A 31 0.56 -25.46 -4.73
CA ALA A 31 1.20 -24.60 -5.73
C ALA A 31 0.35 -23.35 -6.05
N VAL A 32 -0.98 -23.49 -6.12
CA VAL A 32 -1.90 -22.35 -6.36
C VAL A 32 -1.86 -21.36 -5.20
N GLN A 33 -1.88 -21.83 -3.96
CA GLN A 33 -1.83 -20.96 -2.79
C GLN A 33 -0.49 -20.22 -2.66
N ALA A 34 0.63 -20.90 -2.93
CA ALA A 34 1.94 -20.28 -2.92
C ALA A 34 2.06 -19.19 -4.00
N GLY A 35 1.52 -19.44 -5.20
CA GLY A 35 1.48 -18.48 -6.30
C GLY A 35 0.68 -17.23 -5.96
N ALA A 36 -0.49 -17.37 -5.34
CA ALA A 36 -1.33 -16.26 -4.91
C ALA A 36 -0.64 -15.36 -3.86
N ALA A 37 0.08 -15.98 -2.89
CA ALA A 37 0.83 -15.23 -1.88
C ALA A 37 2.00 -14.43 -2.50
N LEU A 38 2.71 -15.00 -3.46
CA LEU A 38 3.79 -14.31 -4.18
C LEU A 38 3.24 -13.16 -5.03
N ALA A 39 2.15 -13.38 -5.75
CA ALA A 39 1.49 -12.33 -6.53
C ALA A 39 1.04 -11.16 -5.64
N ARG A 40 0.46 -11.44 -4.47
CA ARG A 40 0.04 -10.40 -3.52
C ARG A 40 1.23 -9.61 -2.96
N ARG A 41 2.35 -10.26 -2.62
CA ARG A 41 3.59 -9.58 -2.20
C ARG A 41 4.15 -8.67 -3.29
N SER A 42 4.11 -9.13 -4.54
CA SER A 42 4.53 -8.33 -5.69
C SER A 42 3.62 -7.11 -5.88
N ALA A 43 2.31 -7.26 -5.73
CA ALA A 43 1.34 -6.17 -5.81
C ALA A 43 1.54 -5.15 -4.67
N GLU A 44 1.84 -5.60 -3.43
CA GLU A 44 2.19 -4.70 -2.32
C GLU A 44 3.46 -3.89 -2.60
N ALA A 45 4.51 -4.52 -3.13
CA ALA A 45 5.73 -3.82 -3.51
C ALA A 45 5.48 -2.77 -4.60
N GLN A 46 4.63 -3.09 -5.58
CA GLN A 46 4.20 -2.14 -6.60
C GLN A 46 3.34 -1.01 -6.01
N LEU A 47 2.46 -1.31 -5.05
CA LEU A 47 1.65 -0.30 -4.35
C LEU A 47 2.54 0.72 -3.63
N LEU A 48 3.58 0.29 -2.93
CA LEU A 48 4.54 1.18 -2.27
C LEU A 48 5.26 2.06 -3.31
N ALA A 49 5.75 1.49 -4.40
CA ALA A 49 6.42 2.24 -5.47
C ALA A 49 5.49 3.26 -6.16
N VAL A 50 4.22 2.93 -6.38
CA VAL A 50 3.21 3.85 -6.92
C VAL A 50 2.85 4.93 -5.89
N GLY A 51 2.70 4.54 -4.62
CA GLY A 51 2.42 5.45 -3.52
C GLY A 51 3.52 6.50 -3.33
N GLU A 52 4.79 6.10 -3.45
CA GLU A 52 5.93 7.02 -3.42
C GLU A 52 5.85 8.05 -4.55
N GLN A 53 5.45 7.64 -5.76
CA GLN A 53 5.27 8.57 -6.88
C GLN A 53 4.16 9.59 -6.60
N PHE A 54 3.05 9.18 -5.98
CA PHE A 54 2.00 10.11 -5.57
C PHE A 54 2.49 11.05 -4.46
N SER A 55 3.22 10.53 -3.48
CA SER A 55 3.81 11.35 -2.40
C SER A 55 4.75 12.42 -2.97
N ALA A 56 5.62 12.04 -3.89
CA ALA A 56 6.50 12.97 -4.59
C ALA A 56 5.73 14.01 -5.45
N ALA A 57 4.60 13.59 -6.05
CA ALA A 57 3.75 14.48 -6.82
C ALA A 57 3.05 15.52 -5.93
N PHE A 58 2.54 15.11 -4.75
CA PHE A 58 1.97 16.04 -3.77
C PHE A 58 3.02 17.05 -3.26
N ASP A 59 4.24 16.59 -2.96
CA ASP A 59 5.35 17.48 -2.58
C ASP A 59 5.72 18.46 -3.69
N SER A 60 5.75 17.99 -4.94
CA SER A 60 6.03 18.84 -6.10
C SER A 60 4.94 19.90 -6.29
N TYR A 61 3.66 19.50 -6.15
CA TYR A 61 2.50 20.40 -6.25
C TYR A 61 2.56 21.49 -5.18
N GLU A 62 2.86 21.12 -3.93
CA GLU A 62 3.01 22.06 -2.82
C GLU A 62 4.18 23.03 -3.03
N LYS A 63 5.37 22.53 -3.37
CA LYS A 63 6.56 23.37 -3.63
C LYS A 63 6.38 24.37 -4.76
N SER A 64 5.54 24.03 -5.73
CA SER A 64 5.23 24.89 -6.87
C SER A 64 4.08 25.86 -6.60
N THR A 65 3.51 25.87 -5.37
CA THR A 65 2.32 26.69 -5.09
C THR A 65 2.63 28.18 -5.08
N PRO A 66 1.97 29.01 -5.91
CA PRO A 66 2.09 30.46 -5.86
C PRO A 66 1.56 31.01 -4.54
N LEU A 67 2.10 32.15 -4.10
CA LEU A 67 1.67 32.82 -2.87
C LEU A 67 0.16 33.07 -2.89
N GLY A 68 -0.53 32.70 -1.81
CA GLY A 68 -1.96 32.93 -1.63
C GLY A 68 -2.87 31.85 -2.25
N GLN A 69 -2.29 30.78 -2.82
CA GLN A 69 -3.06 29.65 -3.32
C GLN A 69 -2.93 28.41 -2.41
N HIS A 70 -3.86 27.45 -2.59
CA HIS A 70 -3.83 26.20 -1.82
C HIS A 70 -2.67 25.30 -2.23
N THR A 71 -2.06 24.66 -1.24
CA THR A 71 -0.89 23.78 -1.39
C THR A 71 -1.23 22.36 -1.82
N ALA A 72 -2.53 22.01 -1.83
CA ALA A 72 -3.00 20.68 -2.20
C ALA A 72 -4.03 20.76 -3.34
N PRO A 73 -4.12 19.73 -4.21
CA PRO A 73 -5.04 19.71 -5.33
C PRO A 73 -6.46 19.36 -4.87
N ARG A 74 -7.47 19.73 -5.66
CA ARG A 74 -8.88 19.33 -5.46
C ARG A 74 -9.18 17.98 -6.10
N THR A 75 -8.50 17.64 -7.20
CA THR A 75 -8.65 16.38 -7.90
C THR A 75 -7.28 15.80 -8.25
N LEU A 76 -7.20 14.49 -8.48
CA LEU A 76 -5.94 13.85 -8.86
C LEU A 76 -5.48 14.26 -10.26
N GLU A 77 -6.41 14.69 -11.13
CA GLU A 77 -6.11 15.19 -12.47
C GLU A 77 -5.29 16.48 -12.43
N GLU A 78 -5.41 17.28 -11.39
CA GLU A 78 -4.58 18.48 -11.19
C GLU A 78 -3.10 18.14 -11.04
N LEU A 79 -2.77 16.94 -10.57
CA LEU A 79 -1.38 16.45 -10.55
C LEU A 79 -0.84 16.15 -11.96
N LEU A 80 -1.73 15.84 -12.93
CA LEU A 80 -1.35 15.64 -14.33
C LEU A 80 -1.21 16.96 -15.07
N ARG A 81 -2.00 17.94 -14.70
CA ARG A 81 -2.01 19.28 -15.28
C ARG A 81 -2.45 20.28 -14.24
N ASP A 82 -1.50 21.00 -13.69
CA ASP A 82 -1.75 22.04 -12.70
C ASP A 82 -2.49 23.23 -13.32
N PRO A 83 -3.74 23.51 -12.90
CA PRO A 83 -4.54 24.59 -13.46
C PRO A 83 -4.05 25.99 -13.03
N ARG A 84 -3.18 26.08 -12.03
CA ARG A 84 -2.64 27.35 -11.50
C ARG A 84 -1.64 28.01 -12.44
N TYR A 85 -1.15 27.27 -13.45
CA TYR A 85 -0.15 27.73 -14.40
C TYR A 85 -0.71 27.82 -15.82
N PRO A 86 -0.40 28.89 -16.57
CA PRO A 86 -0.82 29.02 -17.96
C PRO A 86 -0.12 28.01 -18.88
N GLN A 87 1.12 27.64 -18.53
CA GLN A 87 1.85 26.58 -19.22
C GLN A 87 1.61 25.22 -18.53
N PRO A 88 1.49 24.12 -19.27
CA PRO A 88 1.25 22.80 -18.69
C PRO A 88 2.35 22.38 -17.71
N MET A 89 2.08 22.43 -16.43
CA MET A 89 2.94 21.90 -15.38
C MET A 89 2.39 20.55 -14.93
N ARG A 90 3.27 19.55 -14.84
CA ARG A 90 2.92 18.17 -14.48
C ARG A 90 3.73 17.74 -13.28
N HIS A 91 3.04 17.24 -12.26
CA HIS A 91 3.63 16.68 -11.04
C HIS A 91 3.63 15.15 -11.09
N LEU A 92 2.68 14.56 -11.83
CA LEU A 92 2.56 13.13 -12.04
C LEU A 92 2.52 12.82 -13.54
N ARG A 93 3.13 11.71 -13.96
CA ARG A 93 3.17 11.32 -15.39
C ARG A 93 1.82 10.82 -15.90
N LYS A 94 1.14 10.00 -15.08
CA LYS A 94 -0.19 9.42 -15.35
C LYS A 94 -0.86 9.09 -14.01
N LEU A 95 -2.17 8.95 -14.00
CA LEU A 95 -2.85 8.27 -12.90
C LEU A 95 -2.55 6.78 -13.01
N PHE A 96 -2.03 6.22 -11.92
CA PHE A 96 -1.70 4.80 -11.85
C PHE A 96 -2.92 4.03 -11.33
N ASP A 97 -3.10 2.82 -11.86
CA ASP A 97 -4.03 1.87 -11.30
C ASP A 97 -3.50 1.35 -9.96
N ASP A 98 -4.40 1.08 -9.03
CA ASP A 98 -4.05 0.42 -7.77
C ASP A 98 -3.65 -1.04 -8.06
N PRO A 99 -2.39 -1.44 -7.77
CA PRO A 99 -1.90 -2.77 -8.08
C PRO A 99 -2.62 -3.91 -7.36
N LEU A 100 -3.32 -3.61 -6.26
CA LEU A 100 -4.07 -4.60 -5.49
C LEU A 100 -5.48 -4.81 -6.02
N THR A 101 -6.13 -3.76 -6.53
CA THR A 101 -7.49 -3.84 -7.07
C THR A 101 -7.53 -3.94 -8.58
N GLY A 102 -6.45 -3.55 -9.27
CA GLY A 102 -6.38 -3.45 -10.73
C GLY A 102 -7.22 -2.31 -11.32
N GLN A 103 -7.65 -1.34 -10.51
CA GLN A 103 -8.51 -0.22 -10.92
C GLN A 103 -7.86 1.12 -10.62
N ALA A 104 -8.13 2.12 -11.43
CA ALA A 104 -7.69 3.51 -11.22
C ALA A 104 -8.54 4.24 -10.15
N ASN A 105 -8.98 3.51 -9.13
CA ASN A 105 -9.84 4.03 -8.08
C ASN A 105 -9.08 4.00 -6.74
N TRP A 106 -8.81 5.20 -6.20
CA TRP A 106 -8.09 5.40 -4.97
C TRP A 106 -9.00 5.96 -3.88
N GLY A 107 -8.78 5.53 -2.63
CA GLY A 107 -9.32 6.23 -1.48
C GLY A 107 -8.61 7.58 -1.31
N LEU A 108 -9.36 8.65 -1.08
CA LEU A 108 -8.84 10.00 -0.98
C LEU A 108 -8.91 10.49 0.45
N VAL A 109 -7.84 11.12 0.92
CA VAL A 109 -7.81 11.81 2.20
C VAL A 109 -7.90 13.29 1.94
N HIS A 110 -8.94 13.92 2.50
CA HIS A 110 -9.19 15.35 2.34
C HIS A 110 -8.83 16.13 3.60
N ASP A 111 -8.46 17.40 3.42
CA ASP A 111 -8.42 18.37 4.47
C ASP A 111 -9.83 18.93 4.77
N PRO A 112 -10.01 19.76 5.83
CA PRO A 112 -11.31 20.38 6.15
C PRO A 112 -11.86 21.29 5.05
N GLN A 113 -11.03 21.75 4.11
CA GLN A 113 -11.38 22.60 2.98
C GLN A 113 -11.70 21.79 1.71
N GLY A 114 -11.59 20.45 1.77
CA GLY A 114 -11.91 19.53 0.68
C GLY A 114 -10.79 19.32 -0.33
N TYR A 115 -9.54 19.70 -0.01
CA TYR A 115 -8.37 19.41 -0.85
C TYR A 115 -7.78 18.04 -0.52
N ILE A 116 -7.23 17.38 -1.52
CA ILE A 116 -6.66 16.02 -1.38
C ILE A 116 -5.25 16.14 -0.79
N THR A 117 -5.06 15.57 0.40
CA THR A 117 -3.78 15.55 1.12
C THR A 117 -3.07 14.19 1.08
N GLY A 118 -3.72 13.18 0.53
CA GLY A 118 -3.15 11.85 0.40
C GLY A 118 -4.11 10.87 -0.25
N ILE A 119 -3.57 9.71 -0.61
CA ILE A 119 -4.32 8.59 -1.18
C ILE A 119 -4.05 7.30 -0.42
N TYR A 120 -4.93 6.33 -0.56
CA TYR A 120 -4.75 4.96 -0.05
C TYR A 120 -5.46 3.94 -0.94
N SER A 121 -5.04 2.67 -0.84
CA SER A 121 -5.66 1.58 -1.59
C SER A 121 -7.02 1.21 -0.99
N LEU A 122 -8.01 0.96 -1.86
CA LEU A 122 -9.33 0.44 -1.50
C LEU A 122 -9.37 -1.09 -1.40
N ALA A 123 -8.22 -1.76 -1.53
CA ALA A 123 -8.14 -3.21 -1.39
C ALA A 123 -8.55 -3.66 0.01
N SER A 124 -9.28 -4.77 0.06
CA SER A 124 -9.69 -5.40 1.31
C SER A 124 -8.59 -6.31 1.88
N GLY A 125 -8.60 -6.49 3.19
CA GLY A 125 -7.75 -7.43 3.92
C GLY A 125 -6.52 -6.78 4.55
N LYS A 126 -5.72 -7.62 5.22
CA LYS A 126 -4.53 -7.22 5.96
C LYS A 126 -3.29 -7.30 5.07
N PRO A 127 -2.40 -6.29 5.08
CA PRO A 127 -1.13 -6.33 4.38
C PRO A 127 -0.25 -7.51 4.83
N ILE A 128 0.45 -8.13 3.89
CA ILE A 128 1.44 -9.19 4.18
C ILE A 128 2.71 -8.55 4.76
N LYS A 129 3.16 -7.43 4.17
CA LYS A 129 4.30 -6.68 4.68
C LYS A 129 3.90 -5.92 5.93
N GLN A 130 4.47 -6.29 7.08
CA GLN A 130 4.18 -5.69 8.39
C GLN A 130 5.37 -4.94 8.97
N VAL A 131 6.58 -5.22 8.46
CA VAL A 131 7.85 -4.66 8.95
C VAL A 131 8.83 -4.40 7.79
N GLY A 132 9.92 -3.69 8.08
CA GLY A 132 10.98 -3.45 7.08
C GLY A 132 10.59 -2.38 6.06
N PHE A 133 9.85 -1.36 6.47
CA PHE A 133 9.54 -0.18 5.69
C PHE A 133 10.69 0.82 5.73
N ALA A 134 10.75 1.69 4.70
CA ALA A 134 11.64 2.85 4.72
C ALA A 134 11.26 3.81 5.88
N PRO A 135 12.18 4.66 6.34
CA PRO A 135 11.89 5.59 7.46
C PRO A 135 10.65 6.46 7.22
N GLU A 136 10.41 6.88 5.98
CA GLU A 136 9.26 7.68 5.56
C GLU A 136 7.94 6.89 5.65
N GLU A 137 8.02 5.58 5.51
CA GLU A 137 6.90 4.64 5.53
C GLU A 137 6.74 3.93 6.88
N ALA A 138 7.52 4.29 7.91
CA ALA A 138 7.52 3.61 9.21
C ALA A 138 6.12 3.56 9.86
N HIS A 139 5.24 4.49 9.52
CA HIS A 139 3.86 4.53 9.99
C HIS A 139 2.95 3.46 9.39
N PHE A 140 3.41 2.71 8.37
CA PHE A 140 2.70 1.56 7.80
C PHE A 140 2.90 0.26 8.59
N GLN A 141 3.83 0.24 9.55
CA GLN A 141 4.12 -0.94 10.35
C GLN A 141 2.89 -1.39 11.13
N ASN A 142 2.69 -2.72 11.19
CA ASN A 142 1.60 -3.37 11.91
C ASN A 142 0.20 -2.91 11.50
N SER A 143 0.03 -2.43 10.26
CA SER A 143 -1.28 -2.02 9.74
C SER A 143 -2.22 -3.22 9.58
N GLU A 144 -3.46 -3.07 10.02
CA GLU A 144 -4.49 -4.11 9.89
C GLU A 144 -5.23 -4.06 8.54
N THR A 145 -5.14 -2.94 7.82
CA THR A 145 -5.80 -2.75 6.52
C THR A 145 -4.92 -1.93 5.58
N TYR A 146 -5.11 -2.11 4.27
CA TYR A 146 -4.44 -1.28 3.25
C TYR A 146 -4.88 0.19 3.31
N ALA A 147 -6.07 0.47 3.81
CA ALA A 147 -6.54 1.84 4.03
C ALA A 147 -5.71 2.63 5.06
N ALA A 148 -4.94 1.94 5.91
CA ALA A 148 -4.00 2.57 6.83
C ALA A 148 -2.69 2.99 6.14
N TRP A 149 -2.40 2.47 4.95
CA TRP A 149 -1.25 2.88 4.14
C TRP A 149 -1.60 4.14 3.36
N ILE A 150 -1.52 5.29 4.04
CA ILE A 150 -1.86 6.58 3.45
C ILE A 150 -0.60 7.23 2.92
N PHE A 151 -0.54 7.40 1.60
CA PHE A 151 0.54 8.08 0.89
C PHE A 151 0.26 9.57 0.82
N ARG A 152 1.12 10.38 1.45
CA ARG A 152 1.02 11.84 1.55
C ARG A 152 2.32 12.49 1.16
N GLY A 153 2.29 13.78 0.80
CA GLY A 153 3.52 14.58 0.70
C GLY A 153 4.26 14.65 2.04
N LEU A 154 5.59 14.64 2.02
CA LEU A 154 6.45 14.67 3.21
C LEU A 154 6.27 15.93 4.05
N SER A 155 5.95 17.05 3.43
CA SER A 155 5.62 18.31 4.07
C SER A 155 4.36 18.20 4.94
N ASN A 156 3.32 17.53 4.44
CA ASN A 156 2.09 17.24 5.18
C ASN A 156 2.29 16.24 6.33
N MET A 157 3.26 15.35 6.23
CA MET A 157 3.64 14.47 7.34
C MET A 157 4.31 15.24 8.48
N ARG A 158 5.18 16.20 8.17
CA ARG A 158 5.86 17.05 9.16
C ARG A 158 4.89 18.00 9.86
N ALA A 159 3.90 18.54 9.17
CA ALA A 159 2.90 19.41 9.75
C ALA A 159 1.98 18.71 10.77
N LYS A 160 1.79 17.39 10.63
CA LYS A 160 0.99 16.57 11.56
C LYS A 160 1.79 15.94 12.69
N ALA A 161 3.13 16.01 12.67
CA ALA A 161 3.96 15.73 13.82
C ALA A 161 3.71 16.87 14.83
N VAL A 162 2.89 16.58 15.84
CA VAL A 162 2.57 17.48 16.95
C VAL A 162 3.87 18.11 17.46
N PRO A 163 3.97 19.44 17.58
CA PRO A 163 5.14 20.07 18.19
C PRO A 163 5.32 19.46 19.58
N LEU A 164 6.49 18.91 19.82
CA LEU A 164 6.90 18.58 21.19
C LEU A 164 6.68 19.83 22.04
N PRO A 165 6.00 19.73 23.20
CA PRO A 165 5.85 20.88 24.08
C PRO A 165 7.24 21.44 24.34
N GLN A 166 7.45 22.70 23.96
CA GLN A 166 8.71 23.39 24.24
C GLN A 166 8.93 23.32 25.74
N PRO A 167 10.14 22.97 26.22
CA PRO A 167 10.45 23.07 27.64
C PRO A 167 10.22 24.51 28.04
N LEU A 168 9.40 24.71 29.06
CA LEU A 168 9.16 26.01 29.67
C LEU A 168 10.52 26.67 29.97
N PRO A 169 10.72 27.95 29.63
CA PRO A 169 11.95 28.64 29.97
C PRO A 169 12.13 28.63 31.50
N LEU A 170 13.22 27.98 31.95
CA LEU A 170 13.69 28.04 33.33
C LEU A 170 14.12 29.51 33.63
N GLY A 171 13.21 30.27 34.17
CA GLY A 171 13.54 31.64 34.52
C GLY A 171 12.37 32.49 34.93
N GLN A 172 11.69 32.14 36.02
CA GLN A 172 11.05 33.12 36.90
C GLN A 172 10.66 32.42 38.21
N MET A 173 11.64 32.17 39.05
CA MET A 173 11.34 32.01 40.47
C MET A 173 11.02 33.42 41.04
N PRO A 174 9.83 33.62 41.63
CA PRO A 174 9.59 34.83 42.38
C PRO A 174 10.48 34.85 43.60
N ALA A 175 11.25 35.91 43.79
CA ALA A 175 12.04 36.14 44.98
C ALA A 175 11.13 36.18 46.21
N ALA A 176 11.45 35.33 47.22
CA ALA A 176 10.82 35.34 48.51
C ALA A 176 11.18 36.63 49.25
N HIS A 177 10.17 37.36 49.64
CA HIS A 177 10.26 38.36 50.72
C HIS A 177 9.73 37.78 52.00
#